data_84544f517708ea7d7f66f89bfaac5a81
#
_entry.id   84544f517708ea7d7f66f89bfaac5a81
#
_cell.length_a   1.000
_cell.length_b   1.000
_cell.length_c   1.000
_cell.angle_alpha   90.00
_cell.angle_beta   90.00
_cell.angle_gamma   90.00
#
_symmetry.space_group_name_H-M   'P 1'
#
loop_
_entity.id
_entity.type
_entity.pdbx_description
1 polymer ?
#
loop_
_entity_poly.entity_id
_entity_poly.type
_entity_poly.pdbx_seq_one_letter_code
_entity_poly.pdbx_strand_id
1 'polypeptide(L)'
;MKRRWRKSHLSDPAEVNITAFMNLMVILVPFLLITAVFSRITILDMKLPDSGDREPAQSSELPQQLQLEVIVRQDTIEVGDRSHGLLKQIPVTSEDHNDLQTLSLLLQQIKARHPNKQDISLLLEEQIPYQRVIDVMDTLRVATVAQNGGSTMAELFPAIAIGDAPQVASAMTEGTVR
;
A
#
# COMPACT_ATOMS: atom_id res chain seq x y z
N MET A 1 22.01 -49.82 73.14
CA MET A 1 22.09 -48.88 72.01
C MET A 1 21.05 -49.31 70.97
N LYS A 2 19.87 -48.58 70.90
CA LYS A 2 18.80 -48.87 69.92
C LYS A 2 18.93 -47.95 68.73
N ARG A 3 19.32 -48.50 67.55
CA ARG A 3 19.43 -47.79 66.27
C ARG A 3 18.01 -47.52 65.72
N ARG A 4 17.59 -46.25 65.79
CA ARG A 4 16.36 -45.76 65.17
C ARG A 4 16.53 -45.73 63.67
N TRP A 5 15.88 -46.60 62.92
CA TRP A 5 15.76 -46.54 61.46
C TRP A 5 14.84 -45.38 61.15
N ARG A 6 15.36 -44.36 60.45
CA ARG A 6 14.61 -43.33 59.79
C ARG A 6 13.99 -43.98 58.57
N LYS A 7 12.65 -44.09 58.55
CA LYS A 7 11.91 -44.38 57.34
C LYS A 7 12.12 -43.17 56.40
N SER A 8 12.80 -43.36 55.28
CA SER A 8 12.80 -42.41 54.20
C SER A 8 11.37 -42.37 53.62
N HIS A 9 10.73 -41.22 53.72
CA HIS A 9 9.53 -40.97 52.94
C HIS A 9 9.93 -41.04 51.45
N LEU A 10 9.52 -42.12 50.80
CA LEU A 10 9.46 -42.12 49.36
C LEU A 10 8.46 -41.05 48.99
N SER A 11 8.95 -39.97 48.37
CA SER A 11 8.09 -38.95 47.76
C SER A 11 7.21 -39.67 46.75
N ASP A 12 5.88 -39.64 46.98
CA ASP A 12 4.93 -40.02 45.98
C ASP A 12 5.23 -39.26 44.69
N PRO A 13 5.27 -39.91 43.52
CA PRO A 13 5.45 -39.20 42.28
C PRO A 13 4.36 -38.14 42.16
N ALA A 14 4.77 -36.90 41.93
CA ALA A 14 3.85 -35.80 41.76
C ALA A 14 2.91 -36.14 40.58
N GLU A 15 1.64 -36.44 40.90
CA GLU A 15 0.63 -36.66 39.88
C GLU A 15 0.46 -35.35 39.09
N VAL A 16 0.98 -35.38 37.87
CA VAL A 16 0.84 -34.25 36.93
C VAL A 16 -0.64 -34.15 36.55
N ASN A 17 -1.29 -33.09 37.02
CA ASN A 17 -2.71 -32.87 36.72
C ASN A 17 -2.91 -32.50 35.26
N ILE A 18 -3.03 -33.52 34.38
CA ILE A 18 -3.16 -33.39 32.93
C ILE A 18 -4.40 -32.58 32.58
N THR A 19 -5.46 -32.66 33.38
CA THR A 19 -6.72 -31.92 33.11
C THR A 19 -6.52 -30.42 33.26
N ALA A 20 -5.76 -29.97 34.26
CA ALA A 20 -5.43 -28.55 34.41
C ALA A 20 -4.58 -28.03 33.26
N PHE A 21 -3.64 -28.84 32.81
CA PHE A 21 -2.79 -28.50 31.65
C PHE A 21 -3.61 -28.42 30.33
N MET A 22 -4.52 -29.37 30.12
CA MET A 22 -5.41 -29.34 28.92
C MET A 22 -6.34 -28.13 28.97
N ASN A 23 -6.91 -27.76 30.11
CA ASN A 23 -7.74 -26.55 30.25
C ASN A 23 -6.94 -25.29 29.93
N LEU A 24 -5.71 -25.21 30.37
CA LEU A 24 -4.82 -24.08 30.07
C LEU A 24 -4.54 -24.01 28.53
N MET A 25 -4.27 -25.14 27.87
CA MET A 25 -4.02 -25.18 26.43
C MET A 25 -5.24 -24.74 25.61
N VAL A 26 -6.45 -25.15 25.98
CA VAL A 26 -7.69 -24.78 25.28
C VAL A 26 -7.91 -23.26 25.28
N ILE A 27 -7.43 -22.56 26.30
CA ILE A 27 -7.54 -21.10 26.38
C ILE A 27 -6.36 -20.39 25.67
N LEU A 28 -5.14 -20.92 25.83
CA LEU A 28 -3.93 -20.28 25.29
C LEU A 28 -3.85 -20.36 23.77
N VAL A 29 -4.26 -21.49 23.15
CA VAL A 29 -4.16 -21.65 21.70
C VAL A 29 -5.02 -20.64 20.93
N PRO A 30 -6.32 -20.44 21.22
CA PRO A 30 -7.12 -19.41 20.58
C PRO A 30 -6.57 -18.00 20.82
N PHE A 31 -6.11 -17.72 22.02
CA PHE A 31 -5.51 -16.43 22.37
C PHE A 31 -4.26 -16.13 21.54
N LEU A 32 -3.36 -17.11 21.38
CA LEU A 32 -2.16 -16.97 20.55
C LEU A 32 -2.51 -16.81 19.06
N LEU A 33 -3.55 -17.51 18.58
CA LEU A 33 -4.00 -17.35 17.19
C LEU A 33 -4.55 -15.94 16.93
N ILE A 34 -5.34 -15.41 17.87
CA ILE A 34 -5.87 -14.04 17.78
C ILE A 34 -4.72 -13.03 17.80
N THR A 35 -3.78 -13.15 18.74
CA THR A 35 -2.63 -12.24 18.81
C THR A 35 -1.73 -12.33 17.57
N ALA A 36 -1.54 -13.52 17.00
CA ALA A 36 -0.77 -13.70 15.77
C ALA A 36 -1.43 -13.04 14.55
N VAL A 37 -2.77 -13.07 14.47
CA VAL A 37 -3.53 -12.39 13.41
C VAL A 37 -3.39 -10.88 13.51
N PHE A 38 -3.52 -10.32 14.72
CA PHE A 38 -3.37 -8.87 14.95
C PHE A 38 -1.91 -8.40 14.86
N SER A 39 -0.92 -9.28 15.01
CA SER A 39 0.51 -8.94 14.84
C SER A 39 0.89 -8.59 13.39
N ARG A 40 0.03 -8.86 12.42
CA ARG A 40 0.18 -8.41 11.03
C ARG A 40 -0.40 -7.01 10.81
N ILE A 41 -0.35 -6.14 11.80
CA ILE A 41 -0.61 -4.72 11.57
C ILE A 41 0.60 -4.20 10.81
N THR A 42 0.38 -3.99 9.51
CA THR A 42 1.32 -3.28 8.63
C THR A 42 1.65 -1.94 9.29
N ILE A 43 2.89 -1.78 9.68
CA ILE A 43 3.40 -0.47 10.11
C ILE A 43 3.31 0.42 8.87
N LEU A 44 2.33 1.30 8.85
CA LEU A 44 2.29 2.38 7.88
C LEU A 44 3.42 3.33 8.28
N ASP A 45 4.53 3.30 7.56
CA ASP A 45 5.61 4.25 7.72
C ASP A 45 5.08 5.65 7.35
N MET A 46 4.50 6.32 8.33
CA MET A 46 4.22 7.75 8.23
C MET A 46 5.55 8.48 8.31
N LYS A 47 6.14 8.81 7.17
CA LYS A 47 7.16 9.86 7.08
C LYS A 47 6.49 11.19 7.37
N LEU A 48 6.52 11.62 8.63
CA LEU A 48 6.23 13.02 8.96
C LEU A 48 7.28 13.88 8.27
N PRO A 49 6.89 15.01 7.63
CA PRO A 49 7.83 16.03 7.20
C PRO A 49 8.50 16.60 8.46
N ASP A 50 9.78 16.37 8.59
CA ASP A 50 10.58 16.94 9.67
C ASP A 50 10.76 18.43 9.37
N SER A 51 9.98 19.27 10.05
CA SER A 51 10.16 20.72 10.06
C SER A 51 11.23 21.06 11.10
N GLY A 52 12.48 20.97 10.72
CA GLY A 52 13.55 21.34 11.64
C GLY A 52 14.94 21.14 11.04
N ASP A 53 15.65 22.26 10.94
CA ASP A 53 17.06 22.36 10.63
C ASP A 53 17.89 21.27 11.33
N ARG A 54 18.33 20.25 10.57
CA ARG A 54 19.41 19.35 10.97
C ARG A 54 20.33 19.11 9.79
N GLU A 55 21.63 19.33 10.07
CA GLU A 55 22.78 19.06 9.22
C GLU A 55 22.69 17.70 8.50
N PRO A 56 23.35 17.55 7.34
CA PRO A 56 23.24 16.35 6.52
C PRO A 56 23.97 15.17 7.18
N ALA A 57 23.29 14.48 8.09
CA ALA A 57 23.68 13.14 8.48
C ALA A 57 23.42 12.21 7.30
N GLN A 58 24.44 11.51 6.87
CA GLN A 58 24.52 10.53 5.80
C GLN A 58 23.23 9.69 5.73
N SER A 59 22.34 10.09 4.84
CA SER A 59 21.17 9.28 4.47
C SER A 59 21.69 8.04 3.80
N SER A 60 21.54 6.90 4.47
CA SER A 60 21.63 5.58 3.85
C SER A 60 20.74 5.64 2.60
N GLU A 61 21.37 5.61 1.44
CA GLU A 61 20.70 5.49 0.13
C GLU A 61 20.02 4.12 0.05
N LEU A 62 18.87 4.00 0.70
CA LEU A 62 17.89 3.01 0.26
C LEU A 62 17.47 3.46 -1.15
N PRO A 63 17.50 2.60 -2.14
CA PRO A 63 17.08 2.95 -3.49
C PRO A 63 15.68 3.56 -3.39
N GLN A 64 15.55 4.83 -3.78
CA GLN A 64 14.28 5.54 -3.78
C GLN A 64 13.35 4.78 -4.70
N GLN A 65 12.48 3.96 -4.10
CA GLN A 65 11.50 3.20 -4.85
C GLN A 65 10.50 4.19 -5.43
N LEU A 66 10.35 4.17 -6.76
CA LEU A 66 9.35 4.94 -7.49
C LEU A 66 7.98 4.75 -6.82
N GLN A 67 7.38 5.82 -6.31
CA GLN A 67 6.04 5.82 -5.74
C GLN A 67 5.06 6.43 -6.74
N LEU A 68 4.60 5.59 -7.67
CA LEU A 68 3.74 6.03 -8.77
C LEU A 68 2.34 6.36 -8.24
N GLU A 69 1.86 7.56 -8.56
CA GLU A 69 0.53 8.06 -8.22
C GLU A 69 -0.22 8.50 -9.48
N VAL A 70 -1.50 8.20 -9.53
CA VAL A 70 -2.43 8.73 -10.53
C VAL A 70 -3.54 9.45 -9.80
N ILE A 71 -3.68 10.75 -10.03
CA ILE A 71 -4.71 11.58 -9.43
C ILE A 71 -5.76 11.85 -10.51
N VAL A 72 -7.00 11.45 -10.24
CA VAL A 72 -8.13 11.69 -11.16
C VAL A 72 -8.95 12.84 -10.63
N ARG A 73 -9.01 13.91 -11.42
CA ARG A 73 -9.84 15.08 -11.19
C ARG A 73 -10.97 15.16 -12.23
N GLN A 74 -11.87 16.11 -12.08
CA GLN A 74 -12.98 16.29 -13.03
C GLN A 74 -12.48 16.59 -14.44
N ASP A 75 -11.48 17.47 -14.58
CA ASP A 75 -11.00 17.96 -15.87
C ASP A 75 -9.63 17.39 -16.27
N THR A 76 -8.94 16.70 -15.38
CA THR A 76 -7.56 16.26 -15.63
C THR A 76 -7.23 14.94 -14.91
N ILE A 77 -6.34 14.15 -15.55
CA ILE A 77 -5.66 13.03 -14.91
C ILE A 77 -4.19 13.42 -14.78
N GLU A 78 -3.70 13.39 -13.55
CA GLU A 78 -2.31 13.70 -13.22
C GLU A 78 -1.57 12.41 -12.90
N VAL A 79 -0.44 12.19 -13.54
CA VAL A 79 0.45 11.05 -13.25
C VAL A 79 1.73 11.61 -12.67
N GLY A 80 2.10 11.15 -11.51
CA GLY A 80 3.26 11.63 -10.77
C GLY A 80 4.00 10.55 -10.01
N ASP A 81 5.13 10.93 -9.49
CA ASP A 81 5.86 10.19 -8.48
C ASP A 81 5.85 11.01 -7.21
N ARG A 82 5.42 10.41 -6.10
CA ARG A 82 5.38 11.08 -4.80
C ARG A 82 6.72 11.72 -4.39
N SER A 83 7.83 11.14 -4.84
CA SER A 83 9.18 11.61 -4.52
C SER A 83 9.68 12.69 -5.47
N HIS A 84 9.29 12.63 -6.75
CA HIS A 84 9.81 13.49 -7.83
C HIS A 84 8.78 14.48 -8.38
N GLY A 85 7.52 14.37 -7.95
CA GLY A 85 6.44 15.26 -8.36
C GLY A 85 5.73 14.83 -9.64
N LEU A 86 5.06 15.80 -10.29
CA LEU A 86 4.22 15.58 -11.45
C LEU A 86 5.06 15.16 -12.67
N LEU A 87 4.73 14.01 -13.25
CA LEU A 87 5.34 13.51 -14.50
C LEU A 87 4.57 13.99 -15.72
N LYS A 88 3.25 13.90 -15.69
CA LYS A 88 2.39 14.31 -16.83
C LYS A 88 0.99 14.65 -16.36
N GLN A 89 0.40 15.66 -16.98
CA GLN A 89 -1.01 16.01 -16.84
C GLN A 89 -1.72 15.73 -18.17
N ILE A 90 -2.84 15.04 -18.11
CA ILE A 90 -3.65 14.63 -19.24
C ILE A 90 -5.02 15.29 -19.09
N PRO A 91 -5.44 16.18 -20.01
CA PRO A 91 -6.78 16.75 -19.95
C PRO A 91 -7.84 15.67 -20.22
N VAL A 92 -8.91 15.70 -19.45
CA VAL A 92 -10.08 14.84 -19.68
C VAL A 92 -10.90 15.46 -20.79
N THR A 93 -11.06 14.74 -21.89
CA THR A 93 -11.88 15.14 -23.03
C THR A 93 -13.08 14.22 -23.07
N SER A 94 -14.27 14.78 -22.97
CA SER A 94 -15.53 14.04 -22.80
C SER A 94 -15.92 13.22 -24.07
N GLU A 95 -15.31 13.43 -25.21
CA GLU A 95 -15.84 12.92 -26.47
C GLU A 95 -15.12 11.66 -27.03
N ASP A 96 -13.85 11.36 -26.65
CA ASP A 96 -13.09 10.33 -27.38
C ASP A 96 -12.31 9.30 -26.54
N HIS A 97 -12.45 9.21 -25.24
CA HIS A 97 -11.61 8.32 -24.38
C HIS A 97 -10.09 8.38 -24.71
N ASN A 98 -9.64 9.41 -25.40
CA ASN A 98 -8.26 9.63 -25.83
C ASN A 98 -7.33 9.85 -24.61
N ASP A 99 -7.89 10.34 -23.53
CA ASP A 99 -7.23 10.50 -22.24
C ASP A 99 -6.80 9.15 -21.64
N LEU A 100 -7.67 8.13 -21.67
CA LEU A 100 -7.35 6.78 -21.20
C LEU A 100 -6.30 6.10 -22.09
N GLN A 101 -6.36 6.33 -23.39
CA GLN A 101 -5.33 5.82 -24.31
C GLN A 101 -3.97 6.48 -24.04
N THR A 102 -3.96 7.79 -23.83
CA THR A 102 -2.75 8.54 -23.47
C THR A 102 -2.19 8.07 -22.14
N LEU A 103 -3.06 7.82 -21.16
CA LEU A 103 -2.69 7.25 -19.85
C LEU A 103 -2.06 5.86 -20.03
N SER A 104 -2.70 4.97 -20.80
CA SER A 104 -2.21 3.62 -21.07
C SER A 104 -0.81 3.64 -21.71
N LEU A 105 -0.58 4.47 -22.70
CA LEU A 105 0.73 4.61 -23.36
C LEU A 105 1.81 5.10 -22.39
N LEU A 106 1.47 6.08 -21.53
CA LEU A 106 2.40 6.57 -20.52
C LEU A 106 2.75 5.48 -19.50
N LEU A 107 1.76 4.73 -19.03
CA LEU A 107 1.96 3.64 -18.08
C LEU A 107 2.81 2.51 -18.66
N GLN A 108 2.63 2.17 -19.94
CA GLN A 108 3.48 1.22 -20.65
C GLN A 108 4.94 1.69 -20.71
N GLN A 109 5.19 2.98 -20.95
CA GLN A 109 6.54 3.55 -20.93
C GLN A 109 7.18 3.47 -19.53
N ILE A 110 6.40 3.76 -18.50
CA ILE A 110 6.86 3.65 -17.11
C ILE A 110 7.16 2.18 -16.77
N LYS A 111 6.27 1.26 -17.15
CA LYS A 111 6.44 -0.18 -16.93
C LYS A 111 7.68 -0.74 -17.63
N ALA A 112 7.98 -0.26 -18.83
CA ALA A 112 9.19 -0.65 -19.56
C ALA A 112 10.48 -0.22 -18.85
N ARG A 113 10.45 0.91 -18.13
CA ARG A 113 11.59 1.38 -17.33
C ARG A 113 11.66 0.70 -15.95
N HIS A 114 10.52 0.32 -15.38
CA HIS A 114 10.38 -0.28 -14.06
C HIS A 114 9.58 -1.59 -14.12
N PRO A 115 10.12 -2.67 -14.72
CA PRO A 115 9.36 -3.91 -14.98
C PRO A 115 8.89 -4.60 -13.70
N ASN A 116 9.62 -4.47 -12.62
CA ASN A 116 9.31 -5.10 -11.32
C ASN A 116 8.29 -4.32 -10.48
N LYS A 117 7.94 -3.09 -10.89
CA LYS A 117 6.95 -2.28 -10.18
C LYS A 117 5.55 -2.84 -10.43
N GLN A 118 4.82 -3.16 -9.36
CA GLN A 118 3.47 -3.74 -9.43
C GLN A 118 2.42 -2.89 -8.74
N ASP A 119 2.84 -2.00 -7.85
CA ASP A 119 1.98 -1.15 -7.05
C ASP A 119 1.85 0.25 -7.65
N ILE A 120 0.65 0.82 -7.55
CA ILE A 120 0.30 2.18 -7.97
C ILE A 120 -0.77 2.73 -7.03
N SER A 121 -0.71 4.03 -6.72
CA SER A 121 -1.73 4.73 -5.94
C SER A 121 -2.68 5.46 -6.88
N LEU A 122 -3.98 5.21 -6.75
CA LEU A 122 -5.06 5.90 -7.45
C LEU A 122 -5.75 6.85 -6.47
N LEU A 123 -5.59 8.15 -6.68
CA LEU A 123 -6.18 9.18 -5.85
C LEU A 123 -7.35 9.84 -6.59
N LEU A 124 -8.50 9.92 -5.93
CA LEU A 124 -9.74 10.35 -6.54
C LEU A 124 -10.25 11.65 -5.89
N GLU A 125 -10.71 12.59 -6.71
CA GLU A 125 -11.47 13.74 -6.25
C GLU A 125 -12.90 13.34 -5.89
N GLU A 126 -13.54 14.06 -4.95
CA GLU A 126 -14.84 13.66 -4.35
C GLU A 126 -15.98 13.41 -5.34
N GLN A 127 -15.97 14.04 -6.50
CA GLN A 127 -17.12 14.02 -7.42
C GLN A 127 -16.88 13.21 -8.70
N ILE A 128 -15.93 12.28 -8.68
CA ILE A 128 -15.65 11.45 -9.86
C ILE A 128 -16.73 10.37 -10.01
N PRO A 129 -17.37 10.25 -11.20
CA PRO A 129 -18.33 9.19 -11.47
C PRO A 129 -17.71 7.81 -11.32
N TYR A 130 -18.45 6.88 -10.71
CA TYR A 130 -17.98 5.50 -10.46
C TYR A 130 -17.50 4.80 -11.75
N GLN A 131 -18.23 4.99 -12.87
CA GLN A 131 -17.81 4.42 -14.16
C GLN A 131 -16.40 4.87 -14.55
N ARG A 132 -16.08 6.14 -14.34
CA ARG A 132 -14.77 6.69 -14.63
C ARG A 132 -13.67 6.05 -13.78
N VAL A 133 -13.97 5.77 -12.51
CA VAL A 133 -13.04 5.07 -11.61
C VAL A 133 -12.72 3.69 -12.16
N ILE A 134 -13.73 2.93 -12.59
CA ILE A 134 -13.54 1.59 -13.18
C ILE A 134 -12.71 1.67 -14.46
N ASP A 135 -13.03 2.57 -15.38
CA ASP A 135 -12.31 2.71 -16.64
C ASP A 135 -10.83 3.04 -16.45
N VAL A 136 -10.52 3.92 -15.47
CA VAL A 136 -9.15 4.23 -15.07
C VAL A 136 -8.48 3.01 -14.43
N MET A 137 -9.13 2.33 -13.49
CA MET A 137 -8.58 1.13 -12.84
C MET A 137 -8.24 0.03 -13.85
N ASP A 138 -9.10 -0.21 -14.83
CA ASP A 138 -8.84 -1.19 -15.88
C ASP A 138 -7.62 -0.78 -16.73
N THR A 139 -7.49 0.51 -17.04
CA THR A 139 -6.33 1.06 -17.76
C THR A 139 -5.03 0.94 -16.94
N LEU A 140 -5.09 1.06 -15.61
CA LEU A 140 -3.94 0.88 -14.73
C LEU A 140 -3.49 -0.58 -14.65
N ARG A 141 -4.44 -1.53 -14.70
CA ARG A 141 -4.16 -2.97 -14.52
C ARG A 141 -3.62 -3.62 -15.79
N VAL A 142 -4.21 -3.30 -16.93
CA VAL A 142 -3.96 -4.03 -18.18
C VAL A 142 -3.79 -3.07 -19.35
N ALA A 143 -2.82 -3.35 -20.20
CA ALA A 143 -2.66 -2.67 -21.47
C ALA A 143 -2.69 -3.67 -22.62
N THR A 144 -3.23 -3.22 -23.73
CA THR A 144 -3.17 -3.95 -25.00
C THR A 144 -1.87 -3.61 -25.70
N VAL A 145 -0.97 -4.58 -25.83
CA VAL A 145 0.32 -4.43 -26.48
C VAL A 145 0.31 -5.21 -27.80
N ALA A 146 0.70 -4.55 -28.88
CA ALA A 146 0.88 -5.22 -30.17
C ALA A 146 2.19 -6.02 -30.15
N GLN A 147 2.11 -7.34 -30.22
CA GLN A 147 3.26 -8.24 -30.37
C GLN A 147 3.10 -9.16 -31.58
N ASN A 148 4.10 -9.20 -32.44
CA ASN A 148 4.22 -10.15 -33.55
C ASN A 148 2.97 -10.27 -34.45
N GLY A 149 2.30 -9.15 -34.75
CA GLY A 149 1.09 -9.12 -35.59
C GLY A 149 -0.22 -9.51 -34.90
N GLY A 150 -0.20 -9.70 -33.60
CA GLY A 150 -1.38 -9.92 -32.74
C GLY A 150 -1.45 -8.89 -31.61
N SER A 151 -2.63 -8.77 -31.01
CA SER A 151 -2.86 -7.96 -29.82
C SER A 151 -2.85 -8.85 -28.59
N THR A 152 -1.96 -8.60 -27.65
CA THR A 152 -1.85 -9.35 -26.38
C THR A 152 -2.10 -8.41 -25.21
N MET A 153 -2.86 -8.88 -24.22
CA MET A 153 -3.04 -8.17 -22.96
C MET A 153 -1.79 -8.34 -22.08
N ALA A 154 -1.19 -7.24 -21.69
CA ALA A 154 -0.07 -7.20 -20.75
C ALA A 154 -0.52 -6.60 -19.44
N GLU A 155 -0.17 -7.24 -18.34
CA GLU A 155 -0.43 -6.74 -16.99
C GLU A 155 0.54 -5.62 -16.65
N LEU A 156 0.01 -4.47 -16.20
CA LEU A 156 0.80 -3.30 -15.83
C LEU A 156 1.01 -3.21 -14.32
N PHE A 157 0.01 -2.72 -13.59
CA PHE A 157 0.07 -2.47 -12.15
C PHE A 157 -1.12 -3.13 -11.45
N PRO A 158 -1.02 -4.42 -11.09
CA PRO A 158 -2.14 -5.16 -10.47
C PRO A 158 -2.48 -4.71 -9.05
N ALA A 159 -1.52 -4.19 -8.31
CA ALA A 159 -1.71 -3.77 -6.92
C ALA A 159 -2.06 -2.27 -6.86
N ILE A 160 -3.36 -1.96 -6.93
CA ILE A 160 -3.87 -0.59 -6.90
C ILE A 160 -4.32 -0.25 -5.49
N ALA A 161 -3.72 0.78 -4.89
CA ALA A 161 -4.19 1.39 -3.64
C ALA A 161 -5.06 2.60 -3.98
N ILE A 162 -6.28 2.66 -3.43
CA ILE A 162 -7.21 3.77 -3.66
C ILE A 162 -7.21 4.71 -2.46
N GLY A 163 -7.21 6.01 -2.72
CA GLY A 163 -7.28 7.06 -1.72
C GLY A 163 -7.93 8.34 -2.24
N ASP A 164 -8.02 9.32 -1.37
CA ASP A 164 -8.56 10.63 -1.71
C ASP A 164 -7.48 11.53 -2.31
N ALA A 165 -7.85 12.31 -3.34
CA ALA A 165 -6.95 13.27 -3.93
C ALA A 165 -6.68 14.44 -2.97
N PRO A 166 -5.43 14.93 -2.90
CA PRO A 166 -5.15 16.12 -2.13
C PRO A 166 -5.94 17.30 -2.70
N GLN A 167 -6.54 18.08 -1.81
CA GLN A 167 -7.23 19.30 -2.21
C GLN A 167 -6.22 20.27 -2.81
N VAL A 168 -6.50 20.76 -4.02
CA VAL A 168 -5.73 21.87 -4.58
C VAL A 168 -6.05 23.08 -3.72
N ALA A 169 -5.07 23.60 -2.99
CA ALA A 169 -5.23 24.90 -2.36
C ALA A 169 -5.58 25.89 -3.48
N SER A 170 -6.85 26.28 -3.53
CA SER A 170 -7.34 27.31 -4.46
C SER A 170 -6.48 28.54 -4.17
N ALA A 171 -5.56 28.87 -5.08
CA ALA A 171 -4.88 30.13 -5.05
C ALA A 171 -6.01 31.20 -5.07
N MET A 172 -6.27 31.79 -3.91
CA MET A 172 -7.14 32.95 -3.80
C MET A 172 -6.62 33.98 -4.80
N THR A 173 -7.33 34.13 -5.91
CA THR A 173 -7.22 35.30 -6.76
C THR A 173 -7.86 36.42 -5.96
N GLU A 174 -7.12 36.99 -5.02
CA GLU A 174 -7.42 38.31 -4.48
C GLU A 174 -7.29 39.29 -5.64
N GLY A 175 -8.39 39.48 -6.37
CA GLY A 175 -8.56 40.60 -7.27
C GLY A 175 -8.55 41.86 -6.47
N THR A 176 -7.43 42.56 -6.47
CA THR A 176 -7.35 43.97 -6.07
C THR A 176 -8.22 44.77 -7.01
N VAL A 177 -9.43 45.07 -6.57
CA VAL A 177 -10.22 46.18 -7.11
C VAL A 177 -9.68 47.46 -6.50
N ARG A 178 -9.12 48.30 -7.34
CA ARG A 178 -9.02 49.72 -7.08
C ARG A 178 -9.15 50.52 -8.38
#